data_8c3ae37a9c8aa75179eca63794fda804
#
_entry.id   8c3ae37a9c8aa75179eca63794fda804
#
_cell.length_a   1.000
_cell.length_b   1.000
_cell.length_c   1.000
_cell.angle_alpha   90.00
_cell.angle_beta   90.00
_cell.angle_gamma   90.00
#
_symmetry.space_group_name_H-M   'P 1'
#
loop_
_entity.id
_entity.type
_entity.pdbx_description
1 polymer ?
#
loop_
_entity_poly.entity_id
_entity_poly.type
_entity_poly.pdbx_seq_one_letter_code
_entity_poly.pdbx_strand_id
1 'polypeptide(L)'
;MVESFLDILRTCQESDDPITALSRVSSRLHHVLGASVVAFTIADRQRPHVVAHAGAFVPAVSQLAAASRVLDTGVGEPSSPRGQAEEAAWPVRYGATVVGALWCHWSLGIPLIQQDVASILGLAAVAAAPSVHEVRERLRTPDAVANTVPDLIGESSAIDLVRQAVMKAAASPFPVLIEGESGAGKELVARAVHAASIRRGRRFCALNCAAIADDLVEAELFGH
;
A
#
# COMPACT_ATOMS: atom_id res chain seq x y z
N MET A 1 9.85 23.46 8.13
CA MET A 1 9.63 23.03 6.72
C MET A 1 10.84 22.29 6.14
N VAL A 2 12.05 22.90 6.08
CA VAL A 2 13.27 22.27 5.51
C VAL A 2 13.67 21.01 6.28
N GLU A 3 13.65 21.02 7.61
CA GLU A 3 13.97 19.84 8.44
C GLU A 3 12.99 18.67 8.21
N SER A 4 11.69 18.96 8.09
CA SER A 4 10.67 17.92 7.80
C SER A 4 10.87 17.29 6.42
N PHE A 5 11.31 18.07 5.44
CA PHE A 5 11.62 17.58 4.10
C PHE A 5 12.86 16.69 4.08
N LEU A 6 13.93 17.13 4.74
CA LEU A 6 15.16 16.33 4.87
C LEU A 6 14.89 15.00 5.58
N ASP A 7 14.02 14.99 6.57
CA ASP A 7 13.58 13.80 7.29
C ASP A 7 12.82 12.83 6.37
N ILE A 8 11.92 13.36 5.52
CA ILE A 8 11.19 12.56 4.52
C ILE A 8 12.15 11.96 3.49
N LEU A 9 13.07 12.77 2.96
CA LEU A 9 14.10 12.28 2.03
C LEU A 9 14.97 11.19 2.65
N ARG A 10 15.44 11.39 3.88
CA ARG A 10 16.24 10.41 4.61
C ARG A 10 15.46 9.10 4.79
N THR A 11 14.19 9.19 5.19
CA THR A 11 13.32 8.04 5.37
C THR A 11 13.14 7.22 4.08
N CYS A 12 13.07 7.90 2.93
CA CYS A 12 13.00 7.23 1.62
C CYS A 12 14.33 6.56 1.24
N GLN A 13 15.47 7.12 1.65
CA GLN A 13 16.81 6.63 1.29
C GLN A 13 17.32 5.52 2.22
N GLU A 14 16.93 5.54 3.50
CA GLU A 14 17.39 4.57 4.51
C GLU A 14 16.65 3.22 4.45
N SER A 15 15.62 3.08 3.63
CA SER A 15 14.84 1.85 3.55
C SER A 15 15.10 1.10 2.24
N ASP A 16 15.63 -0.11 2.35
CA ASP A 16 15.82 -1.01 1.20
C ASP A 16 14.50 -1.51 0.59
N ASP A 17 13.39 -1.36 1.31
CA ASP A 17 12.07 -1.78 0.84
C ASP A 17 11.17 -0.56 0.60
N PRO A 18 10.75 -0.33 -0.65
CA PRO A 18 10.01 0.87 -1.02
C PRO A 18 8.64 0.99 -0.32
N ILE A 19 7.98 -0.13 0.02
CA ILE A 19 6.68 -0.08 0.73
C ILE A 19 6.88 0.33 2.18
N THR A 20 7.93 -0.17 2.82
CA THR A 20 8.29 0.23 4.17
C THR A 20 8.66 1.72 4.21
N ALA A 21 9.40 2.21 3.21
CA ALA A 21 9.70 3.63 3.05
C ALA A 21 8.41 4.47 2.94
N LEU A 22 7.51 4.10 2.02
CA LEU A 22 6.23 4.80 1.82
C LEU A 22 5.33 4.77 3.07
N SER A 23 5.32 3.66 3.81
CA SER A 23 4.55 3.55 5.06
C SER A 23 5.09 4.49 6.15
N ARG A 24 6.42 4.60 6.28
CA ARG A 24 7.06 5.55 7.21
C ARG A 24 6.78 6.99 6.82
N VAL A 25 6.89 7.33 5.52
CA VAL A 25 6.55 8.66 5.01
C VAL A 25 5.07 8.98 5.26
N SER A 26 4.17 8.04 5.01
CA SER A 26 2.74 8.20 5.32
C SER A 26 2.51 8.51 6.80
N SER A 27 3.17 7.77 7.70
CA SER A 27 3.09 8.01 9.15
C SER A 27 3.62 9.39 9.54
N ARG A 28 4.71 9.82 8.94
CA ARG A 28 5.28 11.14 9.20
C ARG A 28 4.35 12.26 8.73
N LEU A 29 3.82 12.15 7.51
CA LEU A 29 2.86 13.10 6.95
C LEU A 29 1.57 13.16 7.75
N HIS A 30 1.07 12.01 8.20
CA HIS A 30 -0.10 11.91 9.07
C HIS A 30 0.08 12.79 10.33
N HIS A 31 1.24 12.71 10.98
CA HIS A 31 1.55 13.54 12.15
C HIS A 31 1.73 15.01 11.81
N VAL A 32 2.49 15.34 10.76
CA VAL A 32 2.82 16.72 10.40
C VAL A 32 1.59 17.49 9.90
N LEU A 33 0.73 16.83 9.11
CA LEU A 33 -0.46 17.45 8.53
C LEU A 33 -1.69 17.36 9.44
N GLY A 34 -1.64 16.59 10.54
CA GLY A 34 -2.81 16.31 11.35
C GLY A 34 -3.94 15.64 10.55
N ALA A 35 -3.60 14.95 9.46
CA ALA A 35 -4.58 14.30 8.61
C ALA A 35 -5.15 13.06 9.31
N SER A 36 -6.42 12.75 9.10
CA SER A 36 -7.02 11.51 9.62
C SER A 36 -6.49 10.28 8.90
N VAL A 37 -6.15 10.43 7.61
CA VAL A 37 -5.51 9.39 6.79
C VAL A 37 -4.60 10.03 5.76
N VAL A 38 -3.46 9.40 5.52
CA VAL A 38 -2.54 9.68 4.41
C VAL A 38 -2.32 8.38 3.65
N ALA A 39 -2.39 8.41 2.32
CA ALA A 39 -2.17 7.23 1.50
C ALA A 39 -1.39 7.54 0.21
N PHE A 40 -0.47 6.65 -0.14
CA PHE A 40 0.12 6.58 -1.48
C PHE A 40 -0.67 5.61 -2.34
N THR A 41 -1.01 6.04 -3.55
CA THR A 41 -1.76 5.25 -4.51
C THR A 41 -1.04 5.19 -5.85
N ILE A 42 -1.26 4.12 -6.59
CA ILE A 42 -0.84 3.97 -7.99
C ILE A 42 -2.06 3.70 -8.86
N ALA A 43 -1.96 3.92 -10.16
CA ALA A 43 -2.99 3.50 -11.10
C ALA A 43 -2.83 2.01 -11.43
N ASP A 44 -3.82 1.21 -11.08
CA ASP A 44 -3.99 -0.15 -11.57
C ASP A 44 -5.28 -0.24 -12.38
N ARG A 45 -5.17 -0.58 -13.68
CA ARG A 45 -6.32 -0.71 -14.61
C ARG A 45 -7.32 0.45 -14.50
N GLN A 46 -6.82 1.68 -14.45
CA GLN A 46 -7.60 2.92 -14.31
C GLN A 46 -8.28 3.13 -12.94
N ARG A 47 -7.87 2.39 -11.92
CA ARG A 47 -8.37 2.59 -10.55
C ARG A 47 -7.20 2.90 -9.60
N PRO A 48 -7.40 3.80 -8.63
CA PRO A 48 -6.39 4.02 -7.60
C PRO A 48 -6.28 2.79 -6.70
N HIS A 49 -5.05 2.29 -6.57
CA HIS A 49 -4.71 1.19 -5.67
C HIS A 49 -3.78 1.71 -4.57
N VAL A 50 -4.15 1.50 -3.31
CA VAL A 50 -3.37 1.94 -2.14
C VAL A 50 -2.17 1.01 -1.97
N VAL A 51 -0.97 1.59 -1.96
CA VAL A 51 0.30 0.85 -1.77
C VAL A 51 0.89 1.04 -0.38
N ALA A 52 0.60 2.17 0.25
CA ALA A 52 0.99 2.45 1.63
C ALA A 52 0.01 3.47 2.22
N HIS A 53 -0.24 3.40 3.52
CA HIS A 53 -1.09 4.36 4.23
C HIS A 53 -0.69 4.49 5.70
N ALA A 54 -1.17 5.58 6.33
CA ALA A 54 -1.17 5.77 7.78
C ALA A 54 -2.47 6.47 8.19
N GLY A 55 -2.98 6.15 9.36
CA GLY A 55 -4.18 6.77 9.92
C GLY A 55 -5.24 5.75 10.33
N ALA A 56 -6.44 6.27 10.61
CA ALA A 56 -7.50 5.54 11.29
C ALA A 56 -8.12 4.38 10.46
N PHE A 57 -7.99 4.41 9.13
CA PHE A 57 -8.58 3.38 8.26
C PHE A 57 -7.82 3.27 6.92
N VAL A 58 -8.01 2.15 6.23
CA VAL A 58 -7.55 2.00 4.85
C VAL A 58 -8.61 2.56 3.92
N PRO A 59 -8.31 3.57 3.07
CA PRO A 59 -9.32 4.17 2.22
C PRO A 59 -9.85 3.18 1.18
N ALA A 60 -11.18 3.10 1.06
CA ALA A 60 -11.82 2.36 -0.02
C ALA A 60 -11.66 3.12 -1.35
N VAL A 61 -11.75 2.41 -2.48
CA VAL A 61 -11.61 3.03 -3.83
C VAL A 61 -12.61 4.16 -4.04
N SER A 62 -13.83 4.04 -3.49
CA SER A 62 -14.87 5.09 -3.55
C SER A 62 -14.49 6.40 -2.85
N GLN A 63 -13.55 6.33 -1.90
CA GLN A 63 -13.05 7.49 -1.14
C GLN A 63 -11.87 8.18 -1.82
N LEU A 64 -11.25 7.54 -2.82
CA LEU A 64 -10.07 8.01 -3.51
C LEU A 64 -10.37 8.83 -4.78
N ALA A 65 -11.51 9.51 -4.83
CA ALA A 65 -11.92 10.24 -6.03
C ALA A 65 -10.94 11.37 -6.41
N ALA A 66 -10.38 12.10 -5.43
CA ALA A 66 -9.35 13.10 -5.68
C ALA A 66 -8.06 12.46 -6.21
N ALA A 67 -7.63 11.34 -5.63
CA ALA A 67 -6.46 10.60 -6.11
C ALA A 67 -6.67 10.10 -7.54
N SER A 68 -7.88 9.59 -7.88
CA SER A 68 -8.20 9.16 -9.26
C SER A 68 -8.06 10.31 -10.26
N ARG A 69 -8.64 11.48 -9.96
CA ARG A 69 -8.53 12.65 -10.84
C ARG A 69 -7.07 13.11 -11.01
N VAL A 70 -6.29 13.09 -9.93
CA VAL A 70 -4.86 13.45 -10.00
C VAL A 70 -4.07 12.45 -10.84
N LEU A 71 -4.39 11.15 -10.78
CA LEU A 71 -3.77 10.14 -11.64
C LEU A 71 -4.10 10.37 -13.12
N ASP A 72 -5.33 10.80 -13.43
CA ASP A 72 -5.79 11.04 -14.80
C ASP A 72 -5.25 12.37 -15.36
N THR A 73 -5.31 13.44 -14.58
CA THR A 73 -4.97 14.80 -15.05
C THR A 73 -3.50 15.17 -14.84
N GLY A 74 -2.86 14.56 -13.83
CA GLY A 74 -1.53 14.92 -13.37
C GLY A 74 -1.47 16.27 -12.64
N VAL A 75 -2.61 16.88 -12.32
CA VAL A 75 -2.67 18.17 -11.63
C VAL A 75 -3.03 17.93 -10.17
N GLY A 76 -2.29 18.58 -9.26
CA GLY A 76 -2.56 18.50 -7.83
C GLY A 76 -3.90 19.14 -7.47
N GLU A 77 -4.65 18.50 -6.63
CA GLU A 77 -5.87 19.03 -6.04
C GLU A 77 -5.57 19.52 -4.62
N PRO A 78 -5.57 20.84 -4.38
CA PRO A 78 -5.46 21.38 -3.04
C PRO A 78 -6.68 20.99 -2.21
N SER A 79 -6.54 21.07 -0.89
CA SER A 79 -7.63 20.79 0.04
C SER A 79 -8.91 21.53 -0.36
N SER A 80 -9.97 20.78 -0.54
CA SER A 80 -11.30 21.31 -0.81
C SER A 80 -12.32 20.63 0.09
N PRO A 81 -13.28 21.38 0.67
CA PRO A 81 -14.33 20.81 1.48
C PRO A 81 -15.20 19.90 0.62
N ARG A 82 -15.37 18.66 1.02
CA ARG A 82 -16.25 17.68 0.37
C ARG A 82 -17.24 17.12 1.37
N GLY A 83 -18.40 17.77 1.47
CA GLY A 83 -19.42 17.40 2.46
C GLY A 83 -18.92 17.65 3.88
N GLN A 84 -18.67 16.58 4.62
CA GLN A 84 -18.21 16.63 6.02
C GLN A 84 -16.70 16.33 6.18
N ALA A 85 -15.92 16.35 5.13
CA ALA A 85 -14.49 16.05 5.15
C ALA A 85 -13.72 16.94 4.18
N GLU A 86 -12.45 17.11 4.39
CA GLU A 86 -11.54 17.75 3.47
C GLU A 86 -10.58 16.72 2.87
N GLU A 87 -10.34 16.83 1.57
CA GLU A 87 -9.44 15.97 0.84
C GLU A 87 -8.42 16.80 0.08
N ALA A 88 -7.20 16.31 -0.04
CA ALA A 88 -6.18 16.81 -0.94
C ALA A 88 -5.49 15.65 -1.64
N ALA A 89 -5.09 15.84 -2.88
CA ALA A 89 -4.30 14.86 -3.59
C ALA A 89 -3.21 15.53 -4.44
N TRP A 90 -2.04 14.90 -4.51
CA TRP A 90 -0.89 15.43 -5.24
C TRP A 90 -0.27 14.36 -6.12
N PRO A 91 0.08 14.68 -7.38
CA PRO A 91 0.68 13.71 -8.29
C PRO A 91 2.10 13.36 -7.85
N VAL A 92 2.40 12.07 -7.82
CA VAL A 92 3.76 11.56 -7.67
C VAL A 92 4.30 11.32 -9.07
N ARG A 93 5.35 12.09 -9.43
CA ARG A 93 5.96 12.04 -10.76
C ARG A 93 7.35 11.46 -10.71
N TYR A 94 7.64 10.54 -11.64
CA TYR A 94 8.98 10.04 -11.90
C TYR A 94 9.35 10.41 -13.34
N GLY A 95 10.28 11.33 -13.50
CA GLY A 95 10.50 12.00 -14.78
C GLY A 95 9.25 12.75 -15.25
N ALA A 96 8.83 12.55 -16.49
CA ALA A 96 7.64 13.17 -17.06
C ALA A 96 6.34 12.40 -16.75
N THR A 97 6.42 11.20 -16.15
CA THR A 97 5.28 10.31 -15.98
C THR A 97 4.69 10.42 -14.57
N VAL A 98 3.36 10.48 -14.47
CA VAL A 98 2.65 10.30 -13.21
C VAL A 98 2.68 8.82 -12.86
N VAL A 99 3.37 8.48 -11.77
CA VAL A 99 3.52 7.09 -11.30
C VAL A 99 2.55 6.73 -10.19
N GLY A 100 2.00 7.74 -9.52
CA GLY A 100 1.08 7.57 -8.41
C GLY A 100 0.47 8.89 -7.97
N ALA A 101 -0.30 8.85 -6.87
CA ALA A 101 -0.79 10.01 -6.18
C ALA A 101 -0.62 9.86 -4.66
N LEU A 102 -0.32 10.97 -4.00
CA LEU A 102 -0.34 11.12 -2.56
C LEU A 102 -1.68 11.74 -2.18
N TRP A 103 -2.48 11.05 -1.39
CA TRP A 103 -3.81 11.47 -0.98
C TRP A 103 -3.88 11.64 0.54
N CYS A 104 -4.58 12.69 0.97
CA CYS A 104 -4.80 13.00 2.38
C CYS A 104 -6.28 13.29 2.61
N HIS A 105 -6.75 12.92 3.79
CA HIS A 105 -8.12 13.13 4.24
C HIS A 105 -8.12 13.68 5.67
N TRP A 106 -8.95 14.69 5.93
CA TRP A 106 -9.19 15.27 7.24
C TRP A 106 -10.67 15.10 7.60
N SER A 107 -10.94 14.57 8.78
CA SER A 107 -12.28 14.57 9.35
C SER A 107 -12.64 15.96 9.84
N LEU A 108 -13.94 16.29 9.89
CA LEU A 108 -14.44 17.58 10.38
C LEU A 108 -13.89 17.95 11.76
N GLY A 109 -13.57 19.24 11.92
CA GLY A 109 -13.14 19.80 13.18
C GLY A 109 -11.65 19.83 13.42
N ILE A 110 -10.82 19.33 12.49
CA ILE A 110 -9.37 19.48 12.53
C ILE A 110 -9.00 20.75 11.75
N PRO A 111 -8.44 21.80 12.39
CA PRO A 111 -8.06 23.00 11.69
C PRO A 111 -6.93 22.72 10.71
N LEU A 112 -7.17 22.89 9.42
CA LEU A 112 -6.16 22.86 8.40
C LEU A 112 -5.26 24.09 8.49
N ILE A 113 -3.96 23.89 8.56
CA ILE A 113 -2.97 24.92 8.30
C ILE A 113 -2.84 25.05 6.78
N GLN A 114 -3.79 25.73 6.15
CA GLN A 114 -3.99 25.75 4.69
C GLN A 114 -2.77 26.22 3.87
N GLN A 115 -1.90 27.04 4.43
CA GLN A 115 -0.84 27.68 3.64
C GLN A 115 0.32 26.77 3.25
N ASP A 116 0.52 25.64 3.94
CA ASP A 116 1.69 24.77 3.74
C ASP A 116 1.38 23.37 3.20
N VAL A 117 0.11 22.95 3.17
CA VAL A 117 -0.28 21.58 2.80
C VAL A 117 0.17 21.24 1.38
N ALA A 118 -0.10 22.09 0.40
CA ALA A 118 0.27 21.87 -1.00
C ALA A 118 1.80 21.76 -1.18
N SER A 119 2.56 22.60 -0.48
CA SER A 119 4.03 22.56 -0.51
C SER A 119 4.57 21.29 0.12
N ILE A 120 4.02 20.88 1.27
CA ILE A 120 4.43 19.66 1.97
C ILE A 120 4.10 18.43 1.12
N LEU A 121 2.89 18.35 0.53
CA LEU A 121 2.50 17.26 -0.34
C LEU A 121 3.34 17.20 -1.60
N GLY A 122 3.64 18.38 -2.21
CA GLY A 122 4.51 18.46 -3.38
C GLY A 122 5.92 17.93 -3.10
N LEU A 123 6.53 18.37 -2.01
CA LEU A 123 7.87 17.91 -1.60
C LEU A 123 7.88 16.41 -1.25
N ALA A 124 6.87 15.94 -0.51
CA ALA A 124 6.76 14.52 -0.17
C ALA A 124 6.54 13.65 -1.41
N ALA A 125 5.74 14.11 -2.37
CA ALA A 125 5.52 13.43 -3.64
C ALA A 125 6.81 13.29 -4.45
N VAL A 126 7.63 14.34 -4.49
CA VAL A 126 8.95 14.30 -5.16
C VAL A 126 9.89 13.32 -4.45
N ALA A 127 9.99 13.39 -3.12
CA ALA A 127 10.86 12.51 -2.32
C ALA A 127 10.46 11.03 -2.44
N ALA A 128 9.16 10.73 -2.48
CA ALA A 128 8.63 9.38 -2.56
C ALA A 128 8.59 8.81 -3.99
N ALA A 129 8.83 9.63 -5.02
CA ALA A 129 8.67 9.24 -6.42
C ALA A 129 9.48 7.98 -6.82
N PRO A 130 10.76 7.81 -6.44
CA PRO A 130 11.51 6.60 -6.75
C PRO A 130 10.86 5.34 -6.15
N SER A 131 10.43 5.41 -4.88
CA SER A 131 9.80 4.27 -4.19
C SER A 131 8.45 3.92 -4.81
N VAL A 132 7.62 4.91 -5.15
CA VAL A 132 6.34 4.70 -5.84
C VAL A 132 6.56 4.11 -7.23
N HIS A 133 7.56 4.58 -7.97
CA HIS A 133 7.90 4.05 -9.28
C HIS A 133 8.33 2.58 -9.18
N GLU A 134 9.21 2.26 -8.25
CA GLU A 134 9.66 0.89 -8.03
C GLU A 134 8.51 -0.06 -7.66
N VAL A 135 7.61 0.36 -6.75
CA VAL A 135 6.41 -0.42 -6.41
C VAL A 135 5.55 -0.64 -7.64
N ARG A 136 5.32 0.42 -8.44
CA ARG A 136 4.53 0.34 -9.67
C ARG A 136 5.15 -0.63 -10.68
N GLU A 137 6.46 -0.57 -10.89
CA GLU A 137 7.15 -1.47 -11.83
C GLU A 137 7.12 -2.92 -11.33
N ARG A 138 7.30 -3.17 -10.02
CA ARG A 138 7.12 -4.50 -9.42
C ARG A 138 5.71 -5.07 -9.65
N LEU A 139 4.69 -4.21 -9.69
CA LEU A 139 3.31 -4.61 -9.96
C LEU A 139 3.00 -4.73 -11.47
N ARG A 140 3.73 -3.99 -12.32
CA ARG A 140 3.55 -4.01 -13.79
C ARG A 140 4.36 -5.10 -14.49
N THR A 141 5.50 -5.46 -13.93
CA THR A 141 6.22 -6.66 -14.32
C THR A 141 5.70 -7.82 -13.47
N PRO A 142 4.66 -8.54 -13.91
CA PRO A 142 4.54 -9.91 -13.50
C PRO A 142 5.81 -10.52 -14.09
N ASP A 143 6.75 -10.96 -13.25
CA ASP A 143 7.82 -11.81 -13.75
C ASP A 143 7.17 -12.81 -14.69
N ALA A 144 7.77 -13.07 -15.83
CA ALA A 144 7.33 -14.09 -16.79
C ALA A 144 7.24 -15.50 -16.15
N VAL A 145 7.62 -15.60 -14.86
CA VAL A 145 7.43 -16.72 -13.94
C VAL A 145 6.05 -16.69 -13.27
N ALA A 146 5.29 -15.56 -13.30
CA ALA A 146 4.03 -15.40 -12.54
C ALA A 146 2.79 -16.00 -13.21
N ASN A 147 2.91 -16.64 -14.38
CA ASN A 147 1.82 -17.49 -14.90
C ASN A 147 1.88 -18.93 -14.39
N THR A 148 2.90 -19.29 -13.65
CA THR A 148 2.97 -20.52 -12.89
C THR A 148 3.14 -20.16 -11.43
N VAL A 149 2.08 -20.22 -10.64
CA VAL A 149 2.19 -20.30 -9.19
C VAL A 149 2.89 -21.64 -8.93
N PRO A 150 4.20 -21.68 -8.61
CA PRO A 150 5.03 -22.87 -8.83
C PRO A 150 4.55 -24.10 -8.06
N ASP A 151 3.80 -23.90 -6.98
CA ASP A 151 3.40 -24.93 -6.04
C ASP A 151 1.93 -25.38 -6.20
N LEU A 152 1.15 -24.77 -7.09
CA LEU A 152 -0.22 -25.16 -7.36
C LEU A 152 -0.29 -25.96 -8.67
N ILE A 153 -0.05 -27.26 -8.58
CA ILE A 153 -0.04 -28.18 -9.70
C ILE A 153 -1.46 -28.66 -9.99
N GLY A 154 -1.85 -28.72 -11.28
CA GLY A 154 -3.15 -29.22 -11.74
C GLY A 154 -3.66 -28.49 -12.97
N GLU A 155 -4.52 -29.16 -13.76
CA GLU A 155 -5.09 -28.65 -15.02
C GLU A 155 -6.62 -28.48 -14.94
N SER A 156 -7.22 -28.65 -13.75
CA SER A 156 -8.67 -28.51 -13.59
C SER A 156 -9.08 -27.04 -13.55
N SER A 157 -10.31 -26.75 -14.01
CA SER A 157 -10.90 -25.41 -13.90
C SER A 157 -10.98 -24.90 -12.45
N ALA A 158 -11.09 -25.80 -11.48
CA ALA A 158 -11.09 -25.45 -10.06
C ALA A 158 -9.72 -24.90 -9.62
N ILE A 159 -8.60 -25.49 -10.05
CA ILE A 159 -7.27 -24.99 -9.70
C ILE A 159 -6.98 -23.66 -10.42
N ASP A 160 -7.53 -23.43 -11.60
CA ASP A 160 -7.39 -22.16 -12.31
C ASP A 160 -8.14 -21.04 -11.57
N LEU A 161 -9.30 -21.31 -10.99
CA LEU A 161 -10.00 -20.37 -10.13
C LEU A 161 -9.18 -20.04 -8.87
N VAL A 162 -8.53 -21.04 -8.27
CA VAL A 162 -7.63 -20.84 -7.13
C VAL A 162 -6.43 -19.97 -7.54
N ARG A 163 -5.79 -20.23 -8.69
CA ARG A 163 -4.68 -19.39 -9.19
C ARG A 163 -5.11 -17.94 -9.39
N GLN A 164 -6.29 -17.72 -9.98
CA GLN A 164 -6.85 -16.37 -10.15
C GLN A 164 -7.10 -15.69 -8.79
N ALA A 165 -7.66 -16.43 -7.82
CA ALA A 165 -7.88 -15.92 -6.47
C ALA A 165 -6.56 -15.58 -5.76
N VAL A 166 -5.52 -16.41 -5.91
CA VAL A 166 -4.17 -16.16 -5.40
C VAL A 166 -3.61 -14.85 -5.97
N MET A 167 -3.68 -14.66 -7.28
CA MET A 167 -3.17 -13.43 -7.91
C MET A 167 -3.92 -12.19 -7.43
N LYS A 168 -5.25 -12.30 -7.27
CA LYS A 168 -6.07 -11.20 -6.73
C LYS A 168 -5.74 -10.89 -5.27
N ALA A 169 -5.56 -11.92 -4.45
CA ALA A 169 -5.21 -11.79 -3.04
C ALA A 169 -3.78 -11.21 -2.87
N ALA A 170 -2.83 -11.66 -3.67
CA ALA A 170 -1.45 -11.20 -3.66
C ALA A 170 -1.30 -9.69 -3.99
N ALA A 171 -2.18 -9.15 -4.81
CA ALA A 171 -2.24 -7.73 -5.14
C ALA A 171 -2.92 -6.87 -4.04
N SER A 172 -3.54 -7.51 -3.03
CA SER A 172 -4.28 -6.82 -1.98
C SER A 172 -3.38 -6.48 -0.77
N PRO A 173 -3.49 -5.31 -0.18
CA PRO A 173 -2.82 -4.97 1.08
C PRO A 173 -3.54 -5.55 2.32
N PHE A 174 -4.71 -6.15 2.13
CA PHE A 174 -5.56 -6.64 3.22
C PHE A 174 -5.15 -8.03 3.71
N PRO A 175 -5.49 -8.37 4.97
CA PRO A 175 -5.41 -9.75 5.45
C PRO A 175 -6.21 -10.69 4.56
N VAL A 176 -5.66 -11.89 4.30
CA VAL A 176 -6.27 -12.92 3.48
C VAL A 176 -6.66 -14.09 4.36
N LEU A 177 -7.94 -14.45 4.38
CA LEU A 177 -8.44 -15.67 5.00
C LEU A 177 -8.49 -16.78 3.95
N ILE A 178 -7.88 -17.93 4.27
CA ILE A 178 -7.87 -19.13 3.41
C ILE A 178 -8.59 -20.24 4.14
N GLU A 179 -9.74 -20.63 3.61
CA GLU A 179 -10.60 -21.66 4.18
C GLU A 179 -10.59 -22.93 3.30
N GLY A 180 -10.81 -24.08 3.92
CA GLY A 180 -10.88 -25.37 3.26
C GLY A 180 -10.67 -26.51 4.23
N GLU A 181 -10.96 -27.75 3.78
CA GLU A 181 -10.79 -28.97 4.56
C GLU A 181 -9.33 -29.22 4.96
N SER A 182 -9.13 -30.09 5.95
CA SER A 182 -7.77 -30.53 6.32
C SER A 182 -7.13 -31.23 5.12
N GLY A 183 -5.87 -30.91 4.81
CA GLY A 183 -5.16 -31.47 3.66
C GLY A 183 -5.48 -30.82 2.30
N ALA A 184 -6.39 -29.86 2.21
CA ALA A 184 -6.74 -29.17 0.95
C ALA A 184 -5.64 -28.27 0.37
N GLY A 185 -4.43 -28.23 0.94
CA GLY A 185 -3.32 -27.44 0.43
C GLY A 185 -3.36 -25.95 0.80
N LYS A 186 -4.06 -25.57 1.87
CA LYS A 186 -4.14 -24.16 2.35
C LYS A 186 -2.77 -23.51 2.55
N GLU A 187 -1.79 -24.26 3.04
CA GLU A 187 -0.42 -23.76 3.22
C GLU A 187 0.26 -23.44 1.88
N LEU A 188 0.04 -24.30 0.85
CA LEU A 188 0.54 -24.05 -0.50
C LEU A 188 -0.07 -22.77 -1.08
N VAL A 189 -1.37 -22.56 -0.87
CA VAL A 189 -2.06 -21.33 -1.28
C VAL A 189 -1.49 -20.11 -0.54
N ALA A 190 -1.23 -20.19 0.76
CA ALA A 190 -0.64 -19.10 1.53
C ALA A 190 0.77 -18.75 1.04
N ARG A 191 1.61 -19.76 0.78
CA ARG A 191 2.95 -19.58 0.19
C ARG A 191 2.86 -18.97 -1.21
N ALA A 192 1.90 -19.41 -2.01
CA ALA A 192 1.64 -18.89 -3.34
C ALA A 192 1.21 -17.42 -3.32
N VAL A 193 0.32 -17.03 -2.42
CA VAL A 193 -0.07 -15.63 -2.21
C VAL A 193 1.14 -14.79 -1.80
N HIS A 194 1.97 -15.27 -0.88
CA HIS A 194 3.20 -14.57 -0.48
C HIS A 194 4.17 -14.41 -1.64
N ALA A 195 4.44 -15.49 -2.38
CA ALA A 195 5.37 -15.49 -3.52
C ALA A 195 4.91 -14.57 -4.66
N ALA A 196 3.60 -14.45 -4.88
CA ALA A 196 3.01 -13.54 -5.88
C ALA A 196 2.83 -12.11 -5.37
N SER A 197 2.99 -11.85 -4.06
CA SER A 197 2.76 -10.54 -3.47
C SER A 197 3.95 -9.61 -3.61
N ILE A 198 3.69 -8.32 -3.37
CA ILE A 198 4.74 -7.30 -3.23
C ILE A 198 5.71 -7.59 -2.09
N ARG A 199 5.36 -8.48 -1.15
CA ARG A 199 6.20 -8.91 -0.03
C ARG A 199 7.02 -10.17 -0.32
N ARG A 200 7.06 -10.66 -1.56
CA ARG A 200 7.78 -11.88 -1.96
C ARG A 200 9.25 -11.93 -1.56
N GLY A 201 9.91 -10.76 -1.48
CA GLY A 201 11.28 -10.64 -1.02
C GLY A 201 11.44 -10.66 0.51
N ARG A 202 10.35 -10.70 1.27
CA ARG A 202 10.38 -10.81 2.72
C ARG A 202 10.29 -12.26 3.16
N ARG A 203 10.76 -12.54 4.38
CA ARG A 203 10.67 -13.88 4.97
C ARG A 203 9.19 -14.26 5.17
N PHE A 204 8.79 -15.42 4.67
CA PHE A 204 7.51 -16.04 5.01
C PHE A 204 7.62 -16.68 6.40
N CYS A 205 6.85 -16.17 7.35
CA CYS A 205 6.82 -16.69 8.72
C CYS A 205 5.52 -17.48 8.90
N ALA A 206 5.63 -18.80 9.02
CA ALA A 206 4.50 -19.68 9.30
C ALA A 206 4.44 -19.95 10.81
N LEU A 207 3.28 -19.70 11.41
CA LEU A 207 3.00 -19.96 12.82
C LEU A 207 1.83 -20.93 12.95
N ASN A 208 2.02 -22.01 13.68
CA ASN A 208 0.95 -22.93 14.00
C ASN A 208 0.34 -22.58 15.37
N CYS A 209 -0.74 -21.81 15.35
CA CYS A 209 -1.40 -21.36 16.58
C CYS A 209 -1.91 -22.51 17.45
N ALA A 210 -2.23 -23.67 16.87
CA ALA A 210 -2.68 -24.85 17.64
C ALA A 210 -1.54 -25.57 18.37
N ALA A 211 -0.28 -25.27 18.03
CA ALA A 211 0.90 -25.88 18.63
C ALA A 211 1.58 -24.98 19.67
N ILE A 212 1.08 -23.77 19.88
CA ILE A 212 1.64 -22.80 20.81
C ILE A 212 0.77 -22.82 22.08
N ALA A 213 1.40 -22.88 23.25
CA ALA A 213 0.70 -22.72 24.51
C ALA A 213 0.15 -21.28 24.63
N ASP A 214 -1.04 -21.13 25.20
CA ASP A 214 -1.77 -19.84 25.25
C ASP A 214 -0.95 -18.72 25.89
N ASP A 215 -0.12 -19.03 26.86
CA ASP A 215 0.77 -18.11 27.58
C ASP A 215 1.99 -17.67 26.75
N LEU A 216 2.31 -18.36 25.64
CA LEU A 216 3.45 -18.05 24.78
C LEU A 216 3.04 -17.35 23.46
N VAL A 217 1.75 -17.30 23.15
CA VAL A 217 1.25 -16.77 21.87
C VAL A 217 1.67 -15.31 21.68
N GLU A 218 1.54 -14.46 22.70
CA GLU A 218 1.92 -13.05 22.61
C GLU A 218 3.44 -12.88 22.42
N ALA A 219 4.25 -13.67 23.11
CA ALA A 219 5.70 -13.63 22.99
C ALA A 219 6.20 -14.06 21.60
N GLU A 220 5.58 -15.10 21.02
CA GLU A 220 5.91 -15.60 19.68
C GLU A 220 5.45 -14.64 18.57
N LEU A 221 4.30 -13.97 18.75
CA LEU A 221 3.75 -13.05 17.75
C LEU A 221 4.42 -11.67 17.79
N PHE A 222 4.74 -11.16 18.96
CA PHE A 222 5.16 -9.75 19.14
C PHE A 222 6.58 -9.62 19.73
N GLY A 223 7.20 -10.72 20.09
CA GLY A 223 8.52 -10.76 20.72
C GLY A 223 8.49 -10.40 22.21
N HIS A 224 9.63 -10.50 22.83
CA HIS A 224 9.87 -10.11 24.23
C HIS A 224 10.37 -8.67 24.29
#